data_adda61145060bd42711cff4b589890bb
#
_entry.id   adda61145060bd42711cff4b589890bb
#
_cell.length_a   1.000
_cell.length_b   1.000
_cell.length_c   1.000
_cell.angle_alpha   90.00
_cell.angle_beta   90.00
_cell.angle_gamma   90.00
#
_symmetry.space_group_name_H-M   'P 1'
#
loop_
_entity.id
_entity.type
_entity.pdbx_description
1 polymer ?
#
loop_
_entity_poly.entity_id
_entity_poly.type
_entity_poly.pdbx_seq_one_letter_code
_entity_poly.pdbx_strand_id
1 'polypeptide(L)'
;MLMGVLGVFLEAKEYPEIILEEKNLQPMGLKVVKLDKEIFSKGLPFNAYIDFDSKSSVVQSLSFDASVVAVYKREGEQVKAGDTICEVSSIDLSNLYFELQNNQNKLKIAKDITKKDLELYRAGVIPKREYQTSFLTSEEMGLKVNQLESTFKSFGVDPKNPKGQYGFRIVARDGGLLALAPKNVGEKILAFTSYVRISKSDDLIAQIKLPVGVSKTIKRDSPVYNEEGEKIGKIQSVSVVLDKGSNTILATALLDEGNYHVGEMVEMYIQGSQPKGSVLIPSNALIRNGKDYLVFVRTPKGFRPVVVQVLEERSKIFIVNAQNLHPNDSVAVGSLIGLKGMINNLGEE
;
A
#
# COMPACT_ATOMS: atom_id res chain seq x y z
N MET A 1 34.26 -9.69 29.35
CA MET A 1 35.12 -10.01 28.21
C MET A 1 34.74 -9.10 27.06
N LEU A 2 35.42 -7.95 26.95
CA LEU A 2 35.16 -6.91 25.95
C LEU A 2 35.80 -7.37 24.63
N MET A 3 34.98 -7.61 23.64
CA MET A 3 35.44 -7.87 22.28
C MET A 3 35.50 -6.53 21.54
N GLY A 4 36.71 -5.95 21.46
CA GLY A 4 36.97 -4.74 20.70
C GLY A 4 36.80 -5.02 19.21
N VAL A 5 35.90 -4.26 18.58
CA VAL A 5 35.82 -4.17 17.13
C VAL A 5 37.00 -3.37 16.62
N LEU A 6 38.03 -4.07 16.14
CA LEU A 6 39.11 -3.45 15.39
C LEU A 6 38.55 -2.91 14.08
N GLY A 7 38.32 -1.61 14.01
CA GLY A 7 38.11 -0.91 12.75
C GLY A 7 39.39 -0.99 11.92
N VAL A 8 39.35 -1.78 10.84
CA VAL A 8 40.43 -1.75 9.84
C VAL A 8 40.31 -0.40 9.15
N PHE A 9 41.12 0.57 9.55
CA PHE A 9 41.38 1.77 8.75
C PHE A 9 42.13 1.29 7.50
N LEU A 10 41.44 1.21 6.35
CA LEU A 10 42.11 1.14 5.07
C LEU A 10 42.89 2.46 4.92
N GLU A 11 44.22 2.41 4.90
CA GLU A 11 45.04 3.50 4.41
C GLU A 11 44.59 3.84 2.99
N ALA A 12 44.03 5.02 2.82
CA ALA A 12 43.58 5.49 1.53
C ALA A 12 44.79 5.66 0.63
N LYS A 13 44.94 4.79 -0.37
CA LYS A 13 45.97 4.94 -1.39
C LYS A 13 45.74 6.27 -2.10
N GLU A 14 46.65 7.21 -1.92
CA GLU A 14 46.60 8.50 -2.60
C GLU A 14 47.19 8.36 -4.01
N TYR A 15 46.45 8.82 -4.98
CA TYR A 15 46.88 8.91 -6.36
C TYR A 15 47.28 10.36 -6.66
N PRO A 16 48.27 10.60 -7.56
CA PRO A 16 48.69 11.96 -7.91
C PRO A 16 47.54 12.70 -8.61
N GLU A 17 47.51 14.01 -8.43
CA GLU A 17 46.57 14.88 -9.13
C GLU A 17 46.92 14.92 -10.64
N ILE A 18 45.91 14.74 -11.47
CA ILE A 18 46.04 14.81 -12.95
C ILE A 18 45.88 16.26 -13.35
N ILE A 19 46.89 16.82 -13.98
CA ILE A 19 46.83 18.16 -14.54
C ILE A 19 46.19 18.07 -15.94
N LEU A 20 45.01 18.69 -16.10
CA LEU A 20 44.27 18.67 -17.37
C LEU A 20 43.53 19.98 -17.56
N GLU A 21 43.89 20.70 -18.65
CA GLU A 21 43.22 21.94 -19.03
C GLU A 21 41.80 21.68 -19.55
N GLU A 22 40.91 22.64 -19.36
CA GLU A 22 39.50 22.55 -19.74
C GLU A 22 39.27 22.30 -21.25
N LYS A 23 40.12 22.84 -22.10
CA LYS A 23 40.08 22.63 -23.56
C LYS A 23 40.25 21.17 -23.99
N ASN A 24 40.84 20.33 -23.15
CA ASN A 24 41.12 18.92 -23.43
C ASN A 24 40.00 17.98 -22.97
N LEU A 25 38.99 18.47 -22.27
CA LEU A 25 37.89 17.64 -21.75
C LEU A 25 37.01 17.05 -22.87
N GLN A 26 36.57 17.90 -23.81
CA GLN A 26 35.74 17.48 -24.93
C GLN A 26 36.41 16.46 -25.87
N PRO A 27 37.67 16.67 -26.28
CA PRO A 27 38.38 15.68 -27.11
C PRO A 27 38.51 14.33 -26.43
N MET A 28 38.61 14.27 -25.09
CA MET A 28 38.68 13.04 -24.31
C MET A 28 37.32 12.40 -24.02
N GLY A 29 36.21 13.00 -24.49
CA GLY A 29 34.86 12.51 -24.19
C GLY A 29 34.46 12.65 -22.71
N LEU A 30 35.09 13.60 -21.99
CA LEU A 30 34.82 13.88 -20.59
C LEU A 30 33.82 15.03 -20.42
N LYS A 31 32.91 14.86 -19.46
CA LYS A 31 32.04 15.94 -18.97
C LYS A 31 32.23 16.05 -17.47
N VAL A 32 31.93 17.21 -16.93
CA VAL A 32 31.95 17.46 -15.49
C VAL A 32 30.53 17.62 -14.99
N VAL A 33 30.18 16.86 -13.99
CA VAL A 33 28.85 16.90 -13.36
C VAL A 33 29.03 17.20 -11.89
N LYS A 34 28.29 18.19 -11.40
CA LYS A 34 28.25 18.50 -9.97
C LYS A 34 27.46 17.43 -9.24
N LEU A 35 28.00 16.91 -8.16
CA LEU A 35 27.28 16.00 -7.28
C LEU A 35 26.29 16.83 -6.46
N ASP A 36 25.11 17.05 -7.02
CA ASP A 36 24.08 17.82 -6.36
C ASP A 36 23.12 16.90 -5.62
N LYS A 37 22.70 17.33 -4.43
CA LYS A 37 21.65 16.64 -3.69
C LYS A 37 20.35 16.53 -4.51
N GLU A 38 20.09 17.48 -5.40
CA GLU A 38 18.83 17.55 -6.14
C GLU A 38 18.75 16.57 -7.32
N ILE A 39 19.84 16.29 -8.03
CA ILE A 39 19.84 15.35 -9.19
C ILE A 39 19.56 13.91 -8.74
N PHE A 40 19.81 13.58 -7.48
CA PHE A 40 19.61 12.25 -6.88
C PHE A 40 18.53 12.22 -5.79
N SER A 41 17.77 13.30 -5.64
CA SER A 41 16.76 13.45 -4.58
C SER A 41 15.52 12.58 -4.80
N LYS A 42 15.21 12.21 -6.03
CA LYS A 42 14.00 11.42 -6.36
C LYS A 42 14.02 10.01 -5.75
N GLY A 43 15.17 9.41 -5.49
CA GLY A 43 15.27 8.02 -5.02
C GLY A 43 15.21 7.00 -6.16
N LEU A 44 14.76 5.77 -5.85
CA LEU A 44 14.62 4.68 -6.83
C LEU A 44 13.21 4.61 -7.39
N PRO A 45 13.06 4.32 -8.70
CA PRO A 45 11.77 4.07 -9.33
C PRO A 45 11.20 2.71 -8.92
N PHE A 46 9.91 2.70 -8.62
CA PHE A 46 9.13 1.49 -8.35
C PHE A 46 7.75 1.60 -8.96
N ASN A 47 7.27 0.49 -9.50
CA ASN A 47 5.87 0.40 -9.90
C ASN A 47 4.99 0.30 -8.66
N ALA A 48 4.00 1.15 -8.61
CA ALA A 48 3.02 1.24 -7.54
C ALA A 48 1.61 1.01 -8.09
N TYR A 49 0.81 0.27 -7.35
CA TYR A 49 -0.61 0.07 -7.64
C TYR A 49 -1.44 0.96 -6.72
N ILE A 50 -2.31 1.78 -7.30
CA ILE A 50 -3.16 2.71 -6.55
C ILE A 50 -4.43 2.00 -6.10
N ASP A 51 -4.78 2.13 -4.81
CA ASP A 51 -6.02 1.63 -4.22
C ASP A 51 -6.52 2.61 -3.15
N PHE A 52 -7.74 2.42 -2.70
CA PHE A 52 -8.25 3.09 -1.50
C PHE A 52 -7.55 2.56 -0.24
N ASP A 53 -7.41 3.39 0.79
CA ASP A 53 -6.95 2.89 2.09
C ASP A 53 -7.95 1.85 2.63
N SER A 54 -7.47 0.63 2.84
CA SER A 54 -8.27 -0.47 3.37
C SER A 54 -8.90 -0.18 4.74
N LYS A 55 -8.32 0.75 5.52
CA LYS A 55 -8.84 1.16 6.82
C LYS A 55 -10.10 2.01 6.70
N SER A 56 -10.24 2.75 5.61
CA SER A 56 -11.38 3.59 5.31
C SER A 56 -12.38 2.93 4.35
N SER A 57 -12.17 1.67 3.95
CA SER A 57 -13.04 0.95 3.03
C SER A 57 -13.90 -0.09 3.73
N VAL A 58 -15.17 -0.18 3.35
CA VAL A 58 -16.11 -1.22 3.77
C VAL A 58 -16.45 -2.09 2.57
N VAL A 59 -16.29 -3.41 2.74
CA VAL A 59 -16.58 -4.40 1.71
C VAL A 59 -17.80 -5.22 2.10
N GLN A 60 -18.67 -5.53 1.13
CA GLN A 60 -19.81 -6.42 1.30
C GLN A 60 -19.64 -7.63 0.39
N SER A 61 -19.89 -8.82 0.96
CA SER A 61 -19.86 -10.12 0.28
C SER A 61 -21.05 -10.97 0.72
N LEU A 62 -21.46 -11.91 -0.12
CA LEU A 62 -22.44 -12.95 0.23
C LEU A 62 -21.71 -14.27 0.46
N SER A 63 -22.25 -15.13 1.35
CA SER A 63 -21.75 -16.49 1.55
C SER A 63 -22.33 -17.52 0.59
N PHE A 64 -23.15 -17.08 -0.36
CA PHE A 64 -23.86 -17.88 -1.36
C PHE A 64 -23.98 -17.12 -2.67
N ASP A 65 -24.31 -17.83 -3.73
CA ASP A 65 -24.50 -17.26 -5.07
C ASP A 65 -25.79 -16.47 -5.17
N ALA A 66 -25.73 -15.37 -5.92
CA ALA A 66 -26.90 -14.54 -6.22
C ALA A 66 -26.83 -14.01 -7.66
N SER A 67 -27.99 -13.59 -8.19
CA SER A 67 -28.07 -12.89 -9.48
C SER A 67 -28.63 -11.50 -9.27
N VAL A 68 -28.03 -10.51 -9.91
CA VAL A 68 -28.50 -9.11 -9.90
C VAL A 68 -29.77 -9.00 -10.74
N VAL A 69 -30.85 -8.47 -10.14
CA VAL A 69 -32.13 -8.28 -10.80
C VAL A 69 -32.51 -6.83 -11.05
N ALA A 70 -31.87 -5.89 -10.32
CA ALA A 70 -31.96 -4.45 -10.56
C ALA A 70 -30.70 -3.73 -10.07
N VAL A 71 -30.31 -2.64 -10.73
CA VAL A 71 -29.18 -1.79 -10.35
C VAL A 71 -29.69 -0.36 -10.17
N TYR A 72 -29.40 0.26 -9.02
CA TYR A 72 -29.85 1.62 -8.68
C TYR A 72 -28.71 2.61 -8.52
N LYS A 73 -27.51 2.13 -8.17
CA LYS A 73 -26.31 2.92 -7.96
C LYS A 73 -25.15 2.34 -8.76
N ARG A 74 -24.26 3.22 -9.23
CA ARG A 74 -23.10 2.86 -10.05
C ARG A 74 -21.79 3.19 -9.32
N GLU A 75 -20.73 2.54 -9.74
CA GLU A 75 -19.38 2.90 -9.32
C GLU A 75 -19.11 4.39 -9.58
N GLY A 76 -18.45 5.07 -8.63
CA GLY A 76 -18.18 6.51 -8.67
C GLY A 76 -19.27 7.38 -8.04
N GLU A 77 -20.45 6.83 -7.68
CA GLU A 77 -21.50 7.63 -7.01
C GLU A 77 -21.24 7.71 -5.49
N GLN A 78 -21.59 8.86 -4.90
CA GLN A 78 -21.68 9.02 -3.45
C GLN A 78 -22.95 8.36 -2.94
N VAL A 79 -22.82 7.57 -1.87
CA VAL A 79 -23.94 6.88 -1.22
C VAL A 79 -23.98 7.21 0.28
N LYS A 80 -25.18 7.12 0.85
CA LYS A 80 -25.40 7.21 2.29
C LYS A 80 -25.71 5.82 2.84
N ALA A 81 -25.41 5.60 4.12
CA ALA A 81 -25.82 4.37 4.79
C ALA A 81 -27.33 4.14 4.64
N GLY A 82 -27.72 2.97 4.16
CA GLY A 82 -29.11 2.61 3.87
C GLY A 82 -29.57 2.86 2.43
N ASP A 83 -28.80 3.56 1.59
CA ASP A 83 -29.14 3.73 0.18
C ASP A 83 -29.15 2.37 -0.52
N THR A 84 -30.19 2.09 -1.33
CA THR A 84 -30.28 0.87 -2.12
C THR A 84 -29.29 0.93 -3.29
N ILE A 85 -28.38 -0.03 -3.36
CA ILE A 85 -27.37 -0.14 -4.43
C ILE A 85 -27.93 -0.99 -5.59
N CYS A 86 -28.41 -2.18 -5.27
CA CYS A 86 -28.97 -3.10 -6.25
C CYS A 86 -30.02 -4.01 -5.58
N GLU A 87 -30.74 -4.78 -6.39
CA GLU A 87 -31.54 -5.92 -5.91
C GLU A 87 -30.97 -7.21 -6.47
N VAL A 88 -31.01 -8.26 -5.64
CA VAL A 88 -30.51 -9.59 -5.99
C VAL A 88 -31.57 -10.66 -5.77
N SER A 89 -31.52 -11.71 -6.57
CA SER A 89 -32.29 -12.94 -6.40
C SER A 89 -31.35 -14.06 -5.95
N SER A 90 -31.74 -14.77 -4.89
CA SER A 90 -31.03 -15.94 -4.37
C SER A 90 -32.00 -16.86 -3.66
N ILE A 91 -31.84 -18.16 -3.84
CA ILE A 91 -32.60 -19.19 -3.15
C ILE A 91 -32.26 -19.16 -1.64
N ASP A 92 -30.97 -19.00 -1.31
CA ASP A 92 -30.52 -18.97 0.07
C ASP A 92 -31.06 -17.76 0.84
N LEU A 93 -31.07 -16.57 0.23
CA LEU A 93 -31.73 -15.38 0.82
C LEU A 93 -33.23 -15.62 1.02
N SER A 94 -33.88 -16.30 0.09
CA SER A 94 -35.30 -16.62 0.20
C SER A 94 -35.57 -17.55 1.38
N ASN A 95 -34.76 -18.60 1.53
CA ASN A 95 -34.85 -19.54 2.64
C ASN A 95 -34.61 -18.85 4.00
N LEU A 96 -33.57 -18.03 4.10
CA LEU A 96 -33.27 -17.23 5.29
C LEU A 96 -34.41 -16.25 5.62
N TYR A 97 -35.02 -15.66 4.60
CA TYR A 97 -36.16 -14.77 4.80
C TYR A 97 -37.40 -15.51 5.35
N PHE A 98 -37.71 -16.69 4.83
CA PHE A 98 -38.78 -17.54 5.40
C PHE A 98 -38.48 -17.95 6.83
N GLU A 99 -37.22 -18.29 7.15
CA GLU A 99 -36.80 -18.61 8.52
C GLU A 99 -36.98 -17.40 9.44
N LEU A 100 -36.57 -16.20 9.00
CA LEU A 100 -36.75 -14.97 9.78
C LEU A 100 -38.23 -14.69 10.05
N GLN A 101 -39.07 -14.73 9.02
CA GLN A 101 -40.51 -14.50 9.15
C GLN A 101 -41.18 -15.50 10.12
N ASN A 102 -40.82 -16.79 9.98
CA ASN A 102 -41.34 -17.83 10.85
C ASN A 102 -40.95 -17.61 12.33
N ASN A 103 -39.67 -17.28 12.58
CA ASN A 103 -39.19 -17.02 13.94
C ASN A 103 -39.76 -15.71 14.52
N GLN A 104 -39.95 -14.65 13.71
CA GLN A 104 -40.63 -13.42 14.13
C GLN A 104 -42.08 -13.70 14.57
N ASN A 105 -42.82 -14.55 13.83
CA ASN A 105 -44.17 -14.93 14.19
C ASN A 105 -44.22 -15.77 15.48
N LYS A 106 -43.29 -16.74 15.63
CA LYS A 106 -43.15 -17.52 16.86
C LYS A 106 -42.80 -16.63 18.06
N LEU A 107 -41.88 -15.70 17.91
CA LEU A 107 -41.53 -14.73 18.94
C LEU A 107 -42.71 -13.88 19.38
N LYS A 108 -43.51 -13.40 18.43
CA LYS A 108 -44.72 -12.63 18.72
C LYS A 108 -45.69 -13.45 19.60
N ILE A 109 -45.96 -14.72 19.22
CA ILE A 109 -46.84 -15.62 19.99
C ILE A 109 -46.24 -15.90 21.39
N ALA A 110 -44.93 -16.20 21.46
CA ALA A 110 -44.27 -16.46 22.74
C ALA A 110 -44.33 -15.25 23.69
N LYS A 111 -44.15 -14.03 23.18
CA LYS A 111 -44.31 -12.80 23.97
C LYS A 111 -45.72 -12.58 24.46
N ASP A 112 -46.73 -12.88 23.64
CA ASP A 112 -48.13 -12.78 24.05
C ASP A 112 -48.49 -13.80 25.15
N ILE A 113 -47.97 -15.04 25.04
CA ILE A 113 -48.12 -16.07 26.10
C ILE A 113 -47.44 -15.59 27.36
N THR A 114 -46.15 -15.18 27.30
CA THR A 114 -45.40 -14.72 28.48
C THR A 114 -46.10 -13.56 29.19
N LYS A 115 -46.69 -12.64 28.43
CA LYS A 115 -47.44 -11.51 29.01
C LYS A 115 -48.65 -12.00 29.79
N LYS A 116 -49.43 -12.93 29.23
CA LYS A 116 -50.60 -13.51 29.91
C LYS A 116 -50.19 -14.31 31.14
N ASP A 117 -49.15 -15.11 31.05
CA ASP A 117 -48.64 -15.90 32.17
C ASP A 117 -48.14 -15.01 33.31
N LEU A 118 -47.52 -13.86 33.01
CA LEU A 118 -47.13 -12.87 34.00
C LEU A 118 -48.37 -12.32 34.76
N GLU A 119 -49.44 -12.01 34.04
CA GLU A 119 -50.69 -11.54 34.64
C GLU A 119 -51.33 -12.61 35.55
N LEU A 120 -51.39 -13.88 35.10
CA LEU A 120 -51.90 -15.02 35.85
C LEU A 120 -51.03 -15.34 37.07
N TYR A 121 -49.72 -15.26 36.94
CA TYR A 121 -48.78 -15.43 38.07
C TYR A 121 -48.99 -14.33 39.12
N ARG A 122 -49.12 -13.08 38.71
CA ARG A 122 -49.40 -11.96 39.60
C ARG A 122 -50.74 -12.07 40.32
N ALA A 123 -51.73 -12.68 39.65
CA ALA A 123 -53.04 -12.99 40.22
C ALA A 123 -53.03 -14.25 41.10
N GLY A 124 -51.90 -14.96 41.23
CA GLY A 124 -51.79 -16.20 42.02
C GLY A 124 -52.43 -17.43 41.35
N VAL A 125 -52.74 -17.37 40.07
CA VAL A 125 -53.44 -18.45 39.32
C VAL A 125 -52.47 -19.53 38.85
N ILE A 126 -51.23 -19.15 38.46
CA ILE A 126 -50.21 -20.10 38.01
C ILE A 126 -48.95 -20.00 38.89
N PRO A 127 -48.17 -21.10 39.00
CA PRO A 127 -46.90 -21.09 39.70
C PRO A 127 -45.84 -20.25 38.98
N LYS A 128 -44.90 -19.66 39.73
CA LYS A 128 -43.78 -18.89 39.20
C LYS A 128 -43.00 -19.64 38.11
N ARG A 129 -42.85 -20.96 38.26
CA ARG A 129 -42.13 -21.82 37.32
C ARG A 129 -42.74 -21.78 35.91
N GLU A 130 -44.06 -21.77 35.82
CA GLU A 130 -44.75 -21.74 34.52
C GLU A 130 -44.50 -20.43 33.77
N TYR A 131 -44.67 -19.30 34.47
CA TYR A 131 -44.26 -17.99 33.93
C TYR A 131 -42.78 -17.95 33.52
N GLN A 132 -41.86 -18.50 34.38
CA GLN A 132 -40.45 -18.53 34.01
C GLN A 132 -40.16 -19.36 32.76
N THR A 133 -40.87 -20.45 32.55
CA THR A 133 -40.75 -21.29 31.35
C THR A 133 -41.16 -20.51 30.07
N SER A 134 -42.34 -19.85 30.09
CA SER A 134 -42.78 -19.06 28.96
C SER A 134 -41.88 -17.87 28.70
N PHE A 135 -41.36 -17.23 29.75
CA PHE A 135 -40.38 -16.14 29.63
C PHE A 135 -39.10 -16.62 28.94
N LEU A 136 -38.50 -17.74 29.41
CA LEU A 136 -37.29 -18.30 28.78
C LEU A 136 -37.51 -18.64 27.30
N THR A 137 -38.66 -19.24 26.97
CA THR A 137 -39.01 -19.55 25.58
C THR A 137 -39.08 -18.31 24.74
N SER A 138 -39.67 -17.22 25.24
CA SER A 138 -39.72 -15.96 24.49
C SER A 138 -38.34 -15.33 24.27
N GLU A 139 -37.47 -15.43 25.28
CA GLU A 139 -36.07 -14.92 25.17
C GLU A 139 -35.27 -15.74 24.15
N GLU A 140 -35.36 -17.06 24.15
CA GLU A 140 -34.71 -17.93 23.16
C GLU A 140 -35.15 -17.61 21.72
N MET A 141 -36.46 -17.41 21.52
CA MET A 141 -36.98 -16.97 20.21
C MET A 141 -36.47 -15.59 19.81
N GLY A 142 -36.36 -14.69 20.79
CA GLY A 142 -35.78 -13.35 20.57
C GLY A 142 -34.33 -13.41 20.13
N LEU A 143 -33.50 -14.23 20.77
CA LEU A 143 -32.11 -14.45 20.38
C LEU A 143 -31.99 -15.00 18.95
N LYS A 144 -32.86 -15.95 18.57
CA LYS A 144 -32.88 -16.51 17.22
C LYS A 144 -33.23 -15.47 16.15
N VAL A 145 -34.23 -14.63 16.41
CA VAL A 145 -34.59 -13.52 15.52
C VAL A 145 -33.44 -12.54 15.38
N ASN A 146 -32.81 -12.13 16.49
CA ASN A 146 -31.67 -11.23 16.48
C ASN A 146 -30.47 -11.79 15.69
N GLN A 147 -30.22 -13.11 15.81
CA GLN A 147 -29.20 -13.80 15.03
C GLN A 147 -29.47 -13.69 13.53
N LEU A 148 -30.70 -13.99 13.11
CA LEU A 148 -31.10 -13.92 11.69
C LEU A 148 -31.04 -12.48 11.17
N GLU A 149 -31.53 -11.51 11.92
CA GLU A 149 -31.44 -10.09 11.54
C GLU A 149 -29.98 -9.62 11.40
N SER A 150 -29.09 -10.08 12.30
CA SER A 150 -27.65 -9.78 12.20
C SER A 150 -27.04 -10.40 10.96
N THR A 151 -27.46 -11.61 10.59
CA THR A 151 -27.05 -12.27 9.35
C THR A 151 -27.47 -11.47 8.12
N PHE A 152 -28.70 -10.99 8.03
CA PHE A 152 -29.16 -10.12 6.93
C PHE A 152 -28.33 -8.83 6.84
N LYS A 153 -28.09 -8.18 7.98
CA LYS A 153 -27.24 -6.97 8.03
C LYS A 153 -25.82 -7.24 7.54
N SER A 154 -25.26 -8.42 7.84
CA SER A 154 -23.91 -8.78 7.37
C SER A 154 -23.84 -8.90 5.85
N PHE A 155 -24.92 -9.21 5.18
CA PHE A 155 -25.03 -9.23 3.70
C PHE A 155 -25.39 -7.87 3.10
N GLY A 156 -25.57 -6.84 3.92
CA GLY A 156 -26.03 -5.54 3.45
C GLY A 156 -27.52 -5.52 3.11
N VAL A 157 -28.33 -6.40 3.70
CA VAL A 157 -29.79 -6.42 3.56
C VAL A 157 -30.42 -5.88 4.83
N ASP A 158 -31.33 -4.88 4.71
CA ASP A 158 -32.09 -4.40 5.85
C ASP A 158 -33.15 -5.44 6.25
N PRO A 159 -33.07 -6.04 7.45
CA PRO A 159 -34.02 -7.08 7.87
C PRO A 159 -35.44 -6.55 8.06
N LYS A 160 -35.64 -5.24 8.22
CA LYS A 160 -36.96 -4.62 8.38
C LYS A 160 -37.64 -4.39 7.01
N ASN A 161 -36.87 -4.17 5.97
CA ASN A 161 -37.37 -3.95 4.62
C ASN A 161 -36.51 -4.68 3.57
N PRO A 162 -36.44 -6.04 3.65
CA PRO A 162 -35.45 -6.79 2.89
C PRO A 162 -35.80 -6.91 1.41
N LYS A 163 -37.11 -6.80 1.05
CA LYS A 163 -37.58 -6.99 -0.34
C LYS A 163 -37.78 -5.69 -1.08
N GLY A 164 -37.32 -5.66 -2.31
CA GLY A 164 -37.61 -4.64 -3.30
C GLY A 164 -38.69 -5.09 -4.27
N GLN A 165 -38.74 -4.48 -5.46
CA GLN A 165 -39.69 -4.78 -6.49
C GLN A 165 -39.41 -6.13 -7.18
N TYR A 166 -38.10 -6.43 -7.35
CA TYR A 166 -37.66 -7.59 -8.14
C TYR A 166 -36.92 -8.64 -7.31
N GLY A 167 -36.38 -8.27 -6.15
CA GLY A 167 -35.59 -9.17 -5.34
C GLY A 167 -35.28 -8.64 -3.93
N PHE A 168 -34.17 -9.05 -3.37
CA PHE A 168 -33.69 -8.57 -2.09
C PHE A 168 -32.85 -7.29 -2.27
N ARG A 169 -33.17 -6.26 -1.52
CA ARG A 169 -32.44 -4.99 -1.55
C ARG A 169 -31.09 -5.13 -0.88
N ILE A 170 -30.06 -4.82 -1.62
CA ILE A 170 -28.70 -4.62 -1.07
C ILE A 170 -28.54 -3.12 -0.79
N VAL A 171 -28.29 -2.79 0.45
CA VAL A 171 -28.12 -1.40 0.88
C VAL A 171 -26.66 -1.12 1.26
N ALA A 172 -26.25 0.12 1.08
CA ALA A 172 -24.95 0.60 1.53
C ALA A 172 -24.85 0.48 3.07
N ARG A 173 -23.84 -0.21 3.59
CA ARG A 173 -23.62 -0.36 5.03
C ARG A 173 -23.06 0.91 5.67
N ASP A 174 -22.38 1.72 4.87
CA ASP A 174 -21.77 2.98 5.27
C ASP A 174 -21.98 4.05 4.20
N GLY A 175 -21.76 5.31 4.56
CA GLY A 175 -21.70 6.41 3.60
C GLY A 175 -20.30 6.54 2.99
N GLY A 176 -20.21 6.99 1.74
CA GLY A 176 -18.96 7.23 1.05
C GLY A 176 -19.05 7.05 -0.45
N LEU A 177 -17.90 6.99 -1.10
CA LEU A 177 -17.78 6.74 -2.54
C LEU A 177 -17.96 5.25 -2.83
N LEU A 178 -18.84 4.91 -3.74
CA LEU A 178 -19.07 3.53 -4.20
C LEU A 178 -17.95 3.12 -5.17
N ALA A 179 -16.95 2.42 -4.64
CA ALA A 179 -15.75 2.04 -5.38
C ALA A 179 -15.91 0.74 -6.19
N LEU A 180 -16.87 -0.12 -5.80
CA LEU A 180 -17.23 -1.34 -6.50
C LEU A 180 -18.74 -1.56 -6.36
N ALA A 181 -19.42 -1.84 -7.45
CA ALA A 181 -20.83 -2.22 -7.47
C ALA A 181 -21.13 -3.13 -8.66
N PRO A 182 -22.22 -3.93 -8.61
CA PRO A 182 -22.70 -4.66 -9.77
C PRO A 182 -23.05 -3.71 -10.92
N LYS A 183 -22.66 -4.08 -12.14
CA LYS A 183 -22.81 -3.21 -13.33
C LYS A 183 -24.06 -3.50 -14.12
N ASN A 184 -24.45 -4.76 -14.19
CA ASN A 184 -25.51 -5.20 -15.11
C ASN A 184 -26.56 -6.07 -14.41
N VAL A 185 -27.81 -5.96 -14.86
CA VAL A 185 -28.85 -6.93 -14.55
C VAL A 185 -28.49 -8.27 -15.20
N GLY A 186 -28.67 -9.36 -14.47
CA GLY A 186 -28.25 -10.70 -14.87
C GLY A 186 -26.82 -11.08 -14.46
N GLU A 187 -26.04 -10.14 -13.92
CA GLU A 187 -24.72 -10.41 -13.39
C GLU A 187 -24.78 -11.41 -12.22
N LYS A 188 -23.86 -12.37 -12.19
CA LYS A 188 -23.75 -13.33 -11.10
C LYS A 188 -22.77 -12.84 -10.05
N ILE A 189 -23.23 -12.81 -8.81
CA ILE A 189 -22.41 -12.60 -7.62
C ILE A 189 -22.08 -13.98 -7.07
N LEU A 190 -20.81 -14.36 -7.11
CA LEU A 190 -20.35 -15.63 -6.58
C LEU A 190 -20.18 -15.57 -5.07
N ALA A 191 -20.40 -16.68 -4.39
CA ALA A 191 -20.19 -16.82 -2.96
C ALA A 191 -18.78 -16.36 -2.56
N PHE A 192 -18.67 -15.65 -1.43
CA PHE A 192 -17.42 -15.16 -0.83
C PHE A 192 -16.64 -14.17 -1.70
N THR A 193 -17.24 -13.65 -2.77
CA THR A 193 -16.63 -12.55 -3.55
C THR A 193 -17.17 -11.20 -3.09
N SER A 194 -16.27 -10.20 -3.14
CA SER A 194 -16.66 -8.81 -2.88
C SER A 194 -17.46 -8.28 -4.06
N TYR A 195 -18.66 -7.79 -3.82
CA TYR A 195 -19.52 -7.22 -4.88
C TYR A 195 -19.87 -5.75 -4.65
N VAL A 196 -19.66 -5.25 -3.44
CA VAL A 196 -19.77 -3.83 -3.09
C VAL A 196 -18.56 -3.42 -2.27
N ARG A 197 -17.95 -2.28 -2.63
CA ARG A 197 -16.90 -1.61 -1.84
C ARG A 197 -17.29 -0.14 -1.71
N ILE A 198 -17.28 0.38 -0.50
CA ILE A 198 -17.56 1.78 -0.21
C ILE A 198 -16.32 2.35 0.48
N SER A 199 -15.75 3.41 -0.07
CA SER A 199 -14.67 4.17 0.58
C SER A 199 -15.24 5.35 1.35
N LYS A 200 -14.89 5.46 2.63
CA LYS A 200 -15.34 6.55 3.53
C LYS A 200 -14.53 7.83 3.34
N SER A 201 -13.35 7.72 2.75
CA SER A 201 -12.48 8.85 2.42
C SER A 201 -11.99 8.73 0.99
N ASP A 202 -11.58 9.84 0.43
CA ASP A 202 -10.95 9.91 -0.89
C ASP A 202 -9.44 9.63 -0.80
N ASP A 203 -8.94 9.23 0.40
CA ASP A 203 -7.53 8.91 0.61
C ASP A 203 -7.11 7.72 -0.24
N LEU A 204 -6.13 7.95 -1.09
CA LEU A 204 -5.52 6.94 -1.92
C LEU A 204 -4.20 6.46 -1.31
N ILE A 205 -3.96 5.18 -1.47
CA ILE A 205 -2.69 4.57 -1.13
C ILE A 205 -2.02 4.00 -2.38
N ALA A 206 -0.70 4.04 -2.39
CA ALA A 206 0.12 3.33 -3.36
C ALA A 206 0.70 2.07 -2.72
N GLN A 207 0.41 0.91 -3.29
CA GLN A 207 0.98 -0.37 -2.90
C GLN A 207 2.22 -0.64 -3.76
N ILE A 208 3.39 -0.71 -3.13
CA ILE A 208 4.69 -0.76 -3.78
C ILE A 208 5.41 -2.06 -3.39
N LYS A 209 5.83 -2.83 -4.37
CA LYS A 209 6.61 -4.06 -4.15
C LYS A 209 8.09 -3.73 -4.16
N LEU A 210 8.73 -3.80 -3.00
CA LEU A 210 10.14 -3.48 -2.80
C LEU A 210 11.01 -4.74 -2.80
N PRO A 211 12.14 -4.77 -3.52
CA PRO A 211 13.16 -5.79 -3.32
C PRO A 211 13.68 -5.79 -1.87
N VAL A 212 14.02 -6.97 -1.33
CA VAL A 212 14.45 -7.13 0.07
C VAL A 212 15.61 -6.21 0.46
N GLY A 213 16.60 -6.06 -0.43
CA GLY A 213 17.76 -5.19 -0.17
C GLY A 213 17.35 -3.72 0.04
N VAL A 214 16.44 -3.23 -0.79
CA VAL A 214 15.99 -1.84 -0.76
C VAL A 214 15.04 -1.57 0.40
N SER A 215 14.18 -2.52 0.76
CA SER A 215 13.20 -2.36 1.84
C SER A 215 13.85 -2.01 3.18
N LYS A 216 15.09 -2.42 3.42
CA LYS A 216 15.85 -2.11 4.64
C LYS A 216 16.22 -0.63 4.78
N THR A 217 16.29 0.09 3.66
CA THR A 217 16.63 1.53 3.62
C THR A 217 15.41 2.44 3.64
N ILE A 218 14.23 1.90 3.30
CA ILE A 218 12.97 2.63 3.29
C ILE A 218 12.29 2.49 4.64
N LYS A 219 11.90 3.60 5.24
CA LYS A 219 11.25 3.66 6.55
C LYS A 219 9.88 4.34 6.43
N ARG A 220 9.11 4.23 7.50
CA ARG A 220 7.92 5.06 7.65
C ARG A 220 8.30 6.54 7.51
N ASP A 221 7.40 7.31 6.90
CA ASP A 221 7.54 8.73 6.58
C ASP A 221 8.62 9.06 5.52
N SER A 222 9.27 8.05 4.89
CA SER A 222 10.10 8.28 3.71
C SER A 222 9.25 8.95 2.62
N PRO A 223 9.72 10.05 2.01
CA PRO A 223 8.96 10.76 0.98
C PRO A 223 8.88 9.95 -0.31
N VAL A 224 7.74 10.11 -0.99
CA VAL A 224 7.48 9.52 -2.30
C VAL A 224 7.31 10.65 -3.31
N TYR A 225 7.91 10.49 -4.48
CA TYR A 225 7.94 11.48 -5.55
C TYR A 225 7.39 10.91 -6.86
N ASN A 226 6.87 11.79 -7.72
CA ASN A 226 6.51 11.45 -9.10
C ASN A 226 7.74 11.52 -10.03
N GLU A 227 7.52 11.29 -11.33
CA GLU A 227 8.58 11.36 -12.35
C GLU A 227 9.18 12.78 -12.48
N GLU A 228 8.39 13.83 -12.26
CA GLU A 228 8.81 15.23 -12.27
C GLU A 228 9.64 15.61 -11.04
N GLY A 229 9.66 14.79 -9.99
CA GLY A 229 10.37 15.02 -8.73
C GLY A 229 9.55 15.82 -7.73
N GLU A 230 8.26 15.95 -7.93
CA GLU A 230 7.35 16.53 -6.97
C GLU A 230 7.00 15.49 -5.90
N LYS A 231 6.95 15.93 -4.66
CA LYS A 231 6.53 15.06 -3.57
C LYS A 231 5.03 14.83 -3.66
N ILE A 232 4.64 13.56 -3.78
CA ILE A 232 3.25 13.12 -3.96
C ILE A 232 2.71 12.33 -2.77
N GLY A 233 3.53 12.09 -1.74
CA GLY A 233 3.10 11.37 -0.57
C GLY A 233 4.24 10.92 0.32
N LYS A 234 3.96 9.97 1.20
CA LYS A 234 4.92 9.39 2.14
C LYS A 234 4.63 7.93 2.43
N ILE A 235 5.66 7.17 2.75
CA ILE A 235 5.52 5.77 3.17
C ILE A 235 4.78 5.71 4.52
N GLN A 236 3.63 5.05 4.53
CA GLN A 236 2.83 4.81 5.73
C GLN A 236 3.33 3.57 6.49
N SER A 237 3.69 2.51 5.75
CA SER A 237 4.18 1.27 6.33
C SER A 237 5.06 0.48 5.36
N VAL A 238 5.98 -0.30 5.92
CA VAL A 238 6.77 -1.32 5.20
C VAL A 238 6.52 -2.64 5.91
N SER A 239 6.06 -3.66 5.17
CA SER A 239 5.82 -5.00 5.72
C SER A 239 7.12 -5.63 6.20
N VAL A 240 7.03 -6.48 7.22
CA VAL A 240 8.11 -7.38 7.63
C VAL A 240 7.95 -8.77 6.99
N VAL A 241 6.85 -9.00 6.27
CA VAL A 241 6.53 -10.28 5.64
C VAL A 241 6.99 -10.24 4.18
N LEU A 242 7.79 -11.23 3.82
CA LEU A 242 8.24 -11.46 2.46
C LEU A 242 7.16 -12.21 1.66
N ASP A 243 6.78 -11.65 0.52
CA ASP A 243 6.01 -12.40 -0.48
C ASP A 243 6.93 -13.40 -1.17
N LYS A 244 6.71 -14.69 -0.89
CA LYS A 244 7.54 -15.78 -1.42
C LYS A 244 7.43 -15.94 -2.94
N GLY A 245 6.30 -15.56 -3.53
CA GLY A 245 6.07 -15.68 -4.98
C GLY A 245 6.88 -14.65 -5.79
N SER A 246 6.91 -13.42 -5.32
CA SER A 246 7.62 -12.31 -5.99
C SER A 246 8.98 -11.97 -5.39
N ASN A 247 9.34 -12.56 -4.24
CA ASN A 247 10.53 -12.23 -3.44
C ASN A 247 10.63 -10.72 -3.12
N THR A 248 9.49 -10.10 -2.83
CA THR A 248 9.38 -8.67 -2.52
C THR A 248 8.73 -8.44 -1.16
N ILE A 249 8.88 -7.24 -0.65
CA ILE A 249 8.26 -6.74 0.58
C ILE A 249 7.27 -5.65 0.18
N LEU A 250 6.04 -5.73 0.67
CA LEU A 250 5.02 -4.73 0.40
C LEU A 250 5.28 -3.47 1.24
N ALA A 251 5.39 -2.32 0.58
CA ALA A 251 5.29 -1.01 1.20
C ALA A 251 3.98 -0.34 0.78
N THR A 252 3.41 0.43 1.69
CA THR A 252 2.20 1.23 1.43
C THR A 252 2.57 2.69 1.64
N ALA A 253 2.33 3.51 0.64
CA ALA A 253 2.44 4.97 0.75
C ALA A 253 1.06 5.58 0.80
N LEU A 254 0.87 6.57 1.67
CA LEU A 254 -0.29 7.46 1.64
C LEU A 254 0.03 8.57 0.65
N LEU A 255 -0.87 8.77 -0.31
CA LEU A 255 -0.72 9.82 -1.31
C LEU A 255 -1.33 11.12 -0.79
N ASP A 256 -0.67 12.22 -1.12
CA ASP A 256 -1.24 13.56 -0.99
C ASP A 256 -2.30 13.73 -2.12
N GLU A 257 -3.11 14.79 -2.07
CA GLU A 257 -4.10 15.07 -3.12
C GLU A 257 -3.43 15.12 -4.50
N GLY A 258 -3.97 14.36 -5.47
CA GLY A 258 -3.43 14.26 -6.82
C GLY A 258 -4.41 13.57 -7.79
N ASN A 259 -4.10 13.62 -9.09
CA ASN A 259 -4.94 13.06 -10.16
C ASN A 259 -4.66 11.56 -10.38
N TYR A 260 -4.74 10.75 -9.33
CA TYR A 260 -4.59 9.29 -9.44
C TYR A 260 -5.95 8.60 -9.44
N HIS A 261 -6.03 7.50 -10.19
CA HIS A 261 -7.23 6.67 -10.23
C HIS A 261 -6.96 5.32 -9.56
N VAL A 262 -7.94 4.84 -8.82
CA VAL A 262 -7.90 3.48 -8.26
C VAL A 262 -7.81 2.46 -9.38
N GLY A 263 -6.89 1.50 -9.22
CA GLY A 263 -6.57 0.52 -10.26
C GLY A 263 -5.45 0.93 -11.21
N GLU A 264 -4.97 2.16 -11.12
CA GLU A 264 -3.86 2.66 -11.91
C GLU A 264 -2.53 2.07 -11.43
N MET A 265 -1.64 1.80 -12.38
CA MET A 265 -0.24 1.45 -12.09
C MET A 265 0.65 2.61 -12.52
N VAL A 266 1.36 3.18 -11.58
CA VAL A 266 2.21 4.36 -11.79
C VAL A 266 3.64 4.10 -11.33
N GLU A 267 4.59 4.76 -11.95
CA GLU A 267 5.97 4.76 -11.48
C GLU A 267 6.15 5.84 -10.41
N MET A 268 6.64 5.44 -9.24
CA MET A 268 6.93 6.31 -8.11
C MET A 268 8.36 6.17 -7.65
N TYR A 269 8.92 7.25 -7.15
CA TYR A 269 10.30 7.32 -6.69
C TYR A 269 10.34 7.43 -5.17
N ILE A 270 11.09 6.54 -4.51
CA ILE A 270 11.19 6.52 -3.06
C ILE A 270 12.63 6.78 -2.65
N GLN A 271 12.81 7.78 -1.80
CA GLN A 271 14.10 8.08 -1.21
C GLN A 271 14.31 7.21 0.05
N GLY A 272 15.21 6.25 -0.06
CA GLY A 272 15.66 5.47 1.10
C GLY A 272 16.63 6.24 1.98
N SER A 273 16.77 5.81 3.23
CA SER A 273 17.82 6.35 4.12
C SER A 273 19.18 5.98 3.57
N GLN A 274 20.05 6.99 3.38
CA GLN A 274 21.42 6.78 2.97
C GLN A 274 22.29 6.47 4.20
N PRO A 275 23.30 5.61 4.09
CA PRO A 275 24.31 5.45 5.13
C PRO A 275 24.98 6.80 5.42
N LYS A 276 25.24 7.10 6.68
CA LYS A 276 25.93 8.35 7.05
C LYS A 276 27.27 8.45 6.34
N GLY A 277 27.55 9.60 5.72
CA GLY A 277 28.80 9.86 5.01
C GLY A 277 28.89 9.25 3.61
N SER A 278 27.77 8.69 3.08
CA SER A 278 27.73 8.21 1.70
C SER A 278 27.38 9.33 0.72
N VAL A 279 27.86 9.19 -0.52
CA VAL A 279 27.59 10.07 -1.64
C VAL A 279 27.03 9.25 -2.80
N LEU A 280 26.07 9.81 -3.49
CA LEU A 280 25.51 9.21 -4.72
C LEU A 280 26.31 9.68 -5.92
N ILE A 281 26.73 8.75 -6.76
CA ILE A 281 27.47 9.07 -7.98
C ILE A 281 26.85 8.39 -9.20
N PRO A 282 26.86 9.01 -10.40
CA PRO A 282 26.43 8.36 -11.63
C PRO A 282 27.32 7.14 -11.93
N SER A 283 26.73 6.09 -12.54
CA SER A 283 27.51 4.90 -12.90
C SER A 283 28.66 5.18 -13.85
N ASN A 284 28.54 6.18 -14.72
CA ASN A 284 29.58 6.63 -15.63
C ASN A 284 30.63 7.59 -15.02
N ALA A 285 30.56 7.86 -13.72
CA ALA A 285 31.57 8.57 -12.92
C ALA A 285 32.50 7.63 -12.17
N LEU A 286 32.23 6.32 -12.16
CA LEU A 286 32.99 5.33 -11.46
C LEU A 286 33.85 4.50 -12.42
N ILE A 287 35.12 4.30 -12.08
CA ILE A 287 36.01 3.39 -12.83
C ILE A 287 36.76 2.47 -11.87
N ARG A 288 36.94 1.24 -12.29
CA ARG A 288 37.74 0.27 -11.54
C ARG A 288 39.22 0.36 -11.93
N ASN A 289 40.11 0.48 -10.94
CA ASN A 289 41.55 0.46 -11.10
C ASN A 289 42.17 -0.63 -10.21
N GLY A 290 42.44 -1.79 -10.78
CA GLY A 290 42.88 -2.97 -10.02
C GLY A 290 41.80 -3.47 -9.04
N LYS A 291 42.08 -3.36 -7.74
CA LYS A 291 41.12 -3.69 -6.66
C LYS A 291 40.28 -2.49 -6.21
N ASP A 292 40.68 -1.27 -6.60
CA ASP A 292 40.09 -0.04 -6.13
C ASP A 292 39.02 0.48 -7.13
N TYR A 293 38.04 1.19 -6.59
CA TYR A 293 37.11 2.01 -7.38
C TYR A 293 37.50 3.48 -7.23
N LEU A 294 37.56 4.21 -8.32
CA LEU A 294 37.99 5.61 -8.38
C LEU A 294 36.89 6.51 -8.91
N VAL A 295 36.80 7.71 -8.34
CA VAL A 295 36.04 8.84 -8.82
C VAL A 295 37.03 10.00 -9.01
N PHE A 296 36.90 10.75 -10.10
CA PHE A 296 37.77 11.87 -10.41
C PHE A 296 37.08 13.18 -10.04
N VAL A 297 37.49 13.79 -8.95
CA VAL A 297 36.95 15.07 -8.46
C VAL A 297 37.65 16.22 -9.19
N ARG A 298 36.87 17.16 -9.73
CA ARG A 298 37.39 18.34 -10.44
C ARG A 298 38.14 19.28 -9.47
N THR A 299 39.32 19.72 -9.85
CA THR A 299 40.09 20.72 -9.18
C THR A 299 40.38 21.91 -10.13
N PRO A 300 40.88 23.04 -9.66
CA PRO A 300 41.28 24.14 -10.50
C PRO A 300 42.35 23.79 -11.55
N LYS A 301 43.18 22.79 -11.27
CA LYS A 301 44.29 22.36 -12.17
C LYS A 301 43.96 21.13 -13.01
N GLY A 302 42.91 20.40 -12.69
CA GLY A 302 42.60 19.17 -13.39
C GLY A 302 41.64 18.25 -12.60
N PHE A 303 42.11 17.06 -12.27
CA PHE A 303 41.29 16.08 -11.53
C PHE A 303 42.09 15.40 -10.42
N ARG A 304 41.48 15.27 -9.27
CA ARG A 304 42.02 14.50 -8.14
C ARG A 304 41.31 13.15 -8.09
N PRO A 305 42.03 12.02 -8.25
CA PRO A 305 41.46 10.70 -8.08
C PRO A 305 41.13 10.44 -6.59
N VAL A 306 39.95 9.96 -6.32
CA VAL A 306 39.49 9.60 -4.96
C VAL A 306 39.09 8.14 -4.95
N VAL A 307 39.71 7.36 -4.07
CA VAL A 307 39.31 5.97 -3.84
C VAL A 307 37.99 5.97 -3.10
N VAL A 308 37.04 5.21 -3.61
CA VAL A 308 35.71 5.09 -3.05
C VAL A 308 35.39 3.63 -2.74
N GLN A 309 34.66 3.41 -1.65
CA GLN A 309 34.08 2.13 -1.34
C GLN A 309 32.66 2.10 -1.86
N VAL A 310 32.34 1.20 -2.79
CA VAL A 310 30.98 0.97 -3.26
C VAL A 310 30.22 0.25 -2.18
N LEU A 311 29.17 0.90 -1.65
CA LEU A 311 28.28 0.33 -0.64
C LEU A 311 27.10 -0.37 -1.29
N GLU A 312 26.59 0.19 -2.40
CA GLU A 312 25.44 -0.34 -3.13
C GLU A 312 25.49 0.08 -4.61
N GLU A 313 25.12 -0.83 -5.47
CA GLU A 313 24.94 -0.57 -6.92
C GLU A 313 23.45 -0.51 -7.23
N ARG A 314 23.01 0.54 -7.92
CA ARG A 314 21.61 0.78 -8.29
C ARG A 314 21.53 1.25 -9.74
N SER A 315 21.10 0.37 -10.64
CA SER A 315 20.86 0.69 -12.05
C SER A 315 21.86 1.69 -12.70
N LYS A 316 21.63 2.98 -12.58
CA LYS A 316 22.47 4.06 -13.14
C LYS A 316 23.28 4.84 -12.09
N ILE A 317 23.26 4.40 -10.82
CA ILE A 317 23.81 5.15 -9.68
C ILE A 317 24.54 4.20 -8.76
N PHE A 318 25.66 4.64 -8.19
CA PHE A 318 26.37 3.98 -7.10
C PHE A 318 26.25 4.80 -5.82
N ILE A 319 26.00 4.13 -4.70
CA ILE A 319 26.17 4.70 -3.36
C ILE A 319 27.57 4.36 -2.91
N VAL A 320 28.38 5.39 -2.70
CA VAL A 320 29.76 5.22 -2.30
C VAL A 320 30.06 5.92 -0.98
N ASN A 321 31.05 5.42 -0.25
CA ASN A 321 31.64 6.07 0.91
C ASN A 321 33.08 6.43 0.57
N ALA A 322 33.46 7.65 0.87
CA ALA A 322 34.84 8.11 0.75
C ALA A 322 35.08 9.28 1.71
N GLN A 323 36.26 9.30 2.34
CA GLN A 323 36.64 10.37 3.29
C GLN A 323 36.82 11.73 2.60
N ASN A 324 37.20 11.73 1.32
CA ASN A 324 37.55 12.93 0.56
C ASN A 324 36.60 13.24 -0.61
N LEU A 325 35.37 12.76 -0.53
CA LEU A 325 34.31 13.05 -1.50
C LEU A 325 33.11 13.66 -0.77
N HIS A 326 32.68 14.84 -1.19
CA HIS A 326 31.61 15.58 -0.52
C HIS A 326 30.42 15.81 -1.48
N PRO A 327 29.19 15.89 -0.94
CA PRO A 327 28.07 16.44 -1.68
C PRO A 327 28.42 17.87 -2.11
N ASN A 328 28.25 18.20 -3.37
CA ASN A 328 28.64 19.42 -4.08
C ASN A 328 30.00 19.38 -4.80
N ASP A 329 30.80 18.34 -4.66
CA ASP A 329 31.98 18.15 -5.51
C ASP A 329 31.53 17.98 -6.98
N SER A 330 32.36 18.43 -7.89
CA SER A 330 32.18 18.21 -9.32
C SER A 330 33.04 17.02 -9.74
N VAL A 331 32.45 16.06 -10.45
CA VAL A 331 33.15 14.84 -10.85
C VAL A 331 33.17 14.66 -12.36
N ALA A 332 34.21 13.98 -12.88
CA ALA A 332 34.26 13.58 -14.26
C ALA A 332 33.28 12.45 -14.56
N VAL A 333 32.58 12.55 -15.68
CA VAL A 333 31.71 11.50 -16.23
C VAL A 333 32.04 11.28 -17.71
N GLY A 334 31.79 10.05 -18.19
CA GLY A 334 31.98 9.69 -19.58
C GLY A 334 33.19 8.77 -19.80
N SER A 335 34.10 9.08 -20.73
CA SER A 335 35.24 8.19 -21.05
C SER A 335 36.38 8.35 -20.06
N LEU A 336 36.24 7.74 -18.86
CA LEU A 336 37.23 7.83 -17.77
C LEU A 336 38.52 7.06 -18.02
N ILE A 337 38.60 6.29 -19.13
CA ILE A 337 39.77 5.44 -19.45
C ILE A 337 41.03 6.29 -19.63
N GLY A 338 40.91 7.46 -20.27
CA GLY A 338 42.04 8.38 -20.45
C GLY A 338 42.63 8.87 -19.13
N LEU A 339 41.74 9.25 -18.15
CA LEU A 339 42.20 9.66 -16.82
C LEU A 339 42.83 8.50 -16.04
N LYS A 340 42.32 7.29 -16.21
CA LYS A 340 42.92 6.08 -15.64
C LYS A 340 44.30 5.79 -16.23
N GLY A 341 44.48 5.97 -17.51
CA GLY A 341 45.80 5.83 -18.20
C GLY A 341 46.84 6.76 -17.59
N MET A 342 46.49 8.03 -17.38
CA MET A 342 47.39 9.04 -16.78
C MET A 342 47.82 8.71 -15.36
N ILE A 343 46.94 8.09 -14.53
CA ILE A 343 47.32 7.63 -13.20
C ILE A 343 48.33 6.50 -13.23
N ASN A 344 48.20 5.61 -14.21
CA ASN A 344 48.99 4.40 -14.30
C ASN A 344 50.26 4.60 -15.19
N ASN A 345 50.59 5.84 -15.56
CA ASN A 345 51.69 6.22 -16.43
C ASN A 345 51.69 5.46 -17.78
N LEU A 346 50.48 5.11 -18.28
CA LEU A 346 50.29 4.45 -19.57
C LEU A 346 50.24 5.48 -20.72
N GLY A 347 51.26 6.33 -20.83
CA GLY A 347 51.29 7.40 -21.86
C GLY A 347 52.57 8.18 -21.91
N GLU A 348 53.61 7.77 -21.16
CA GLU A 348 54.94 8.27 -21.29
C GLU A 348 55.82 7.18 -21.99
N GLU A 349 55.80 7.13 -23.32
CA GLU A 349 56.81 6.64 -24.23
C GLU A 349 56.98 7.64 -25.36
#